data_f15890a985f0346d885d2f656b9e7e10
#
_entry.id   f15890a985f0346d885d2f656b9e7e10
#
_cell.length_a   1.000
_cell.length_b   1.000
_cell.length_c   1.000
_cell.angle_alpha   90.00
_cell.angle_beta   90.00
_cell.angle_gamma   90.00
#
_symmetry.space_group_name_H-M   'P 1'
#
loop_
_entity.id
_entity.type
_entity.pdbx_description
1 polymer ?
#
loop_
_entity_poly.entity_id
_entity_poly.type
_entity_poly.pdbx_seq_one_letter_code
_entity_poly.pdbx_strand_id
1 'polypeptide(L)'
;RKPDDSRQSDNAYTDMWRLKENAERTGNLYPTHGLGPVCQVMNINRGDKMDYLTSMSTNDFTLGKYASGLAAADDFYKPFVGRPYRGNMNTSLVKTSLGRTIMIQHDISSVRPYSRLHVISGTSGAAIKYPEPERIALGHEWISEKEMEDVIDKFTPEIVKRVGELAKKVGGHGGMDFIMDWRLIDCLRNGLPLDQDVYDGALWSAIAPLSEWSVANRSQSIDVPDFTGGSWKTNKPHDINLEKGGNTLVLEIKESKPELQLNIS
;
A
#
# COMPACT_ATOMS: atom_id res chain seq x y z
N ARG A 1 11.77 -3.62 2.87
CA ARG A 1 12.79 -4.67 2.62
C ARG A 1 14.16 -4.07 2.88
N LYS A 2 15.06 -4.86 3.49
CA LYS A 2 16.44 -4.43 3.74
C LYS A 2 17.19 -4.21 2.42
N PRO A 3 18.10 -3.23 2.34
CA PRO A 3 18.86 -2.95 1.12
C PRO A 3 19.76 -4.09 0.62
N ASP A 4 20.04 -5.07 1.48
CA ASP A 4 20.92 -6.21 1.19
C ASP A 4 20.28 -7.32 0.34
N ASP A 5 18.96 -7.36 0.26
CA ASP A 5 18.25 -8.41 -0.47
C ASP A 5 18.48 -8.36 -1.99
N SER A 6 19.16 -7.32 -2.46
CA SER A 6 19.27 -7.01 -3.89
C SER A 6 20.36 -7.77 -4.63
N ARG A 7 21.32 -8.40 -3.95
CA ARG A 7 22.42 -9.15 -4.59
C ARG A 7 22.32 -10.68 -4.46
N GLN A 8 21.47 -11.17 -3.58
CA GLN A 8 21.50 -12.58 -3.16
C GLN A 8 20.31 -13.42 -3.63
N SER A 9 19.34 -12.86 -4.31
CA SER A 9 18.18 -13.60 -4.81
C SER A 9 17.92 -13.34 -6.30
N ASP A 10 17.41 -14.33 -6.99
CA ASP A 10 17.00 -14.23 -8.40
C ASP A 10 15.88 -13.19 -8.65
N ASN A 11 15.25 -12.71 -7.57
CA ASN A 11 14.25 -11.63 -7.56
C ASN A 11 14.82 -10.31 -7.00
N ALA A 12 16.14 -10.15 -7.02
CA ALA A 12 16.82 -9.00 -6.44
C ALA A 12 16.54 -7.71 -7.22
N TYR A 13 16.48 -6.59 -6.48
CA TYR A 13 16.48 -5.27 -7.08
C TYR A 13 17.88 -4.96 -7.60
N THR A 14 18.02 -4.89 -8.91
CA THR A 14 19.32 -4.61 -9.56
C THR A 14 19.87 -3.24 -9.16
N ASP A 15 21.20 -3.11 -9.12
CA ASP A 15 21.94 -1.85 -8.89
C ASP A 15 21.66 -1.14 -7.56
N MET A 16 21.12 -1.83 -6.57
CA MET A 16 20.82 -1.22 -5.26
C MET A 16 19.99 0.08 -5.36
N TRP A 17 19.08 0.15 -6.31
CA TRP A 17 18.32 1.36 -6.60
C TRP A 17 17.59 1.92 -5.35
N ARG A 18 17.07 1.05 -4.47
CA ARG A 18 16.41 1.50 -3.23
C ARG A 18 17.38 2.15 -2.25
N LEU A 19 18.62 1.65 -2.15
CA LEU A 19 19.64 2.27 -1.31
C LEU A 19 20.05 3.62 -1.89
N LYS A 20 20.22 3.72 -3.22
CA LYS A 20 20.46 4.98 -3.92
C LYS A 20 19.35 6.00 -3.64
N GLU A 21 18.09 5.63 -3.85
CA GLU A 21 16.94 6.49 -3.57
C GLU A 21 16.91 6.98 -2.10
N ASN A 22 17.22 6.11 -1.14
CA ASN A 22 17.27 6.49 0.28
C ASN A 22 18.48 7.41 0.61
N ALA A 23 19.52 7.46 -0.22
CA ALA A 23 20.64 8.37 -0.07
C ALA A 23 20.42 9.73 -0.76
N GLU A 24 19.57 9.78 -1.76
CA GLU A 24 19.35 10.96 -2.61
C GLU A 24 18.05 11.71 -2.29
N ARG A 25 17.08 11.04 -1.67
CA ARG A 25 15.75 11.55 -1.41
C ARG A 25 15.38 11.49 0.07
N THR A 26 14.34 12.23 0.45
CA THR A 26 13.75 12.25 1.79
C THR A 26 12.23 12.13 1.71
N GLY A 27 11.52 12.32 2.83
CA GLY A 27 10.06 12.26 2.86
C GLY A 27 9.49 10.85 2.84
N ASN A 28 8.25 10.73 2.46
CA ASN A 28 7.52 9.47 2.37
C ASN A 28 7.67 8.85 0.97
N LEU A 29 8.68 8.02 0.77
CA LEU A 29 8.98 7.45 -0.54
C LEU A 29 8.08 6.29 -0.96
N TYR A 30 7.20 5.80 -0.08
CA TYR A 30 6.36 4.64 -0.35
C TYR A 30 4.94 4.78 0.22
N PRO A 31 4.17 5.81 -0.19
CA PRO A 31 2.89 6.12 0.44
C PRO A 31 1.74 5.21 -0.01
N THR A 32 1.79 4.65 -1.23
CA THR A 32 0.64 4.05 -1.91
C THR A 32 -0.02 2.91 -1.16
N HIS A 33 0.77 2.02 -0.55
CA HIS A 33 0.25 0.86 0.20
C HIS A 33 -0.54 1.23 1.46
N GLY A 34 -0.15 2.32 2.12
CA GLY A 34 -0.90 2.84 3.26
C GLY A 34 -2.10 3.67 2.84
N LEU A 35 -1.90 4.51 1.82
CA LEU A 35 -2.92 5.46 1.37
C LEU A 35 -4.09 4.83 0.64
N GLY A 36 -3.84 3.84 -0.23
CA GLY A 36 -4.89 3.25 -1.04
C GLY A 36 -6.12 2.84 -0.23
N PRO A 37 -5.99 1.95 0.75
CA PRO A 37 -7.12 1.54 1.59
C PRO A 37 -7.77 2.71 2.34
N VAL A 38 -6.98 3.63 2.88
CA VAL A 38 -7.49 4.80 3.62
C VAL A 38 -8.28 5.72 2.70
N CYS A 39 -7.78 5.99 1.49
CA CYS A 39 -8.48 6.81 0.51
C CYS A 39 -9.80 6.19 0.07
N GLN A 40 -9.86 4.86 -0.05
CA GLN A 40 -11.10 4.15 -0.35
C GLN A 40 -12.13 4.32 0.77
N VAL A 41 -11.75 4.06 2.01
CA VAL A 41 -12.64 4.22 3.19
C VAL A 41 -13.12 5.67 3.34
N MET A 42 -12.26 6.64 3.03
CA MET A 42 -12.58 8.06 3.17
C MET A 42 -13.22 8.67 1.92
N ASN A 43 -13.44 7.89 0.86
CA ASN A 43 -13.97 8.36 -0.43
C ASN A 43 -13.16 9.56 -0.99
N ILE A 44 -11.84 9.53 -0.87
CA ILE A 44 -10.97 10.53 -1.49
C ILE A 44 -11.09 10.42 -3.01
N ASN A 45 -11.16 11.54 -3.71
CA ASN A 45 -11.54 11.72 -5.12
C ASN A 45 -13.02 11.37 -5.44
N ARG A 46 -13.84 11.03 -4.42
CA ARG A 46 -15.25 10.60 -4.57
C ARG A 46 -16.12 11.17 -3.46
N GLY A 47 -16.13 12.50 -3.33
CA GLY A 47 -16.84 13.24 -2.30
C GLY A 47 -15.92 14.03 -1.36
N ASP A 48 -14.63 13.71 -1.30
CA ASP A 48 -13.60 14.50 -0.61
C ASP A 48 -12.31 14.54 -1.42
N LYS A 49 -11.40 15.45 -1.10
CA LYS A 49 -10.05 15.51 -1.69
C LYS A 49 -9.01 15.85 -0.63
N MET A 50 -7.77 15.47 -0.86
CA MET A 50 -6.65 16.00 -0.09
C MET A 50 -6.47 17.48 -0.43
N ASP A 51 -6.26 18.31 0.60
CA ASP A 51 -6.16 19.76 0.45
C ASP A 51 -4.73 20.24 0.57
N TYR A 52 -4.08 19.96 1.70
CA TYR A 52 -2.67 20.24 1.90
C TYR A 52 -2.03 19.19 2.82
N LEU A 53 -0.71 19.15 2.83
CA LEU A 53 0.05 18.30 3.75
C LEU A 53 1.20 19.06 4.40
N THR A 54 1.66 18.51 5.53
CA THR A 54 2.94 18.81 6.16
C THR A 54 3.67 17.50 6.44
N SER A 55 5.01 17.54 6.44
CA SER A 55 5.81 16.33 6.61
C SER A 55 7.09 16.61 7.38
N MET A 56 7.48 15.63 8.22
CA MET A 56 8.69 15.68 9.02
C MET A 56 9.41 14.33 8.96
N SER A 57 10.74 14.36 8.84
CA SER A 57 11.57 13.18 8.93
C SER A 57 12.48 13.23 10.14
N THR A 58 12.75 12.08 10.76
CA THR A 58 13.85 11.94 11.73
C THR A 58 15.20 12.05 11.02
N ASN A 59 16.28 12.15 11.77
CA ASN A 59 17.61 11.90 11.24
C ASN A 59 17.81 10.40 10.92
N ASP A 60 18.82 10.09 10.11
CA ASP A 60 19.27 8.71 9.93
C ASP A 60 20.08 8.24 11.16
N PHE A 61 19.63 7.13 11.74
CA PHE A 61 20.32 6.47 12.86
C PHE A 61 20.74 5.03 12.53
N THR A 62 20.30 4.48 11.41
CA THR A 62 20.47 3.05 11.12
C THR A 62 20.98 2.75 9.71
N LEU A 63 20.53 3.43 8.67
CA LEU A 63 20.92 3.12 7.27
C LEU A 63 22.40 3.32 7.03
N GLY A 64 22.97 4.42 7.52
CA GLY A 64 24.42 4.68 7.40
C GLY A 64 25.27 3.64 8.12
N LYS A 65 24.86 3.19 9.31
CA LYS A 65 25.50 2.10 10.04
C LYS A 65 25.39 0.77 9.30
N TYR A 66 24.23 0.50 8.74
CA TYR A 66 23.97 -0.70 7.97
C TYR A 66 24.83 -0.76 6.71
N ALA A 67 24.90 0.35 5.93
CA ALA A 67 25.77 0.45 4.77
C ALA A 67 27.26 0.23 5.12
N SER A 68 27.71 0.77 6.26
CA SER A 68 29.07 0.57 6.75
C SER A 68 29.36 -0.89 7.11
N GLY A 69 28.38 -1.57 7.74
CA GLY A 69 28.47 -3.00 8.05
C GLY A 69 28.55 -3.87 6.80
N LEU A 70 27.77 -3.58 5.78
CA LEU A 70 27.85 -4.29 4.49
C LEU A 70 29.19 -4.07 3.79
N ALA A 71 29.71 -2.85 3.81
CA ALA A 71 30.99 -2.49 3.18
C ALA A 71 32.19 -3.17 3.84
N ALA A 72 32.07 -3.57 5.09
CA ALA A 72 33.09 -4.37 5.78
C ALA A 72 33.20 -5.81 5.23
N ALA A 73 32.12 -6.33 4.66
CA ALA A 73 32.03 -7.68 4.12
C ALA A 73 32.15 -7.74 2.58
N ASP A 74 31.76 -6.67 1.87
CA ASP A 74 31.74 -6.62 0.41
C ASP A 74 32.06 -5.21 -0.11
N ASP A 75 33.11 -5.09 -0.89
CA ASP A 75 33.61 -3.85 -1.48
C ASP A 75 32.58 -3.13 -2.37
N PHE A 76 31.60 -3.84 -2.89
CA PHE A 76 30.49 -3.26 -3.66
C PHE A 76 29.75 -2.16 -2.88
N TYR A 77 29.68 -2.27 -1.56
CA TYR A 77 28.96 -1.32 -0.72
C TYR A 77 29.77 -0.11 -0.28
N LYS A 78 31.08 -0.07 -0.55
CA LYS A 78 31.95 1.07 -0.19
C LYS A 78 31.44 2.43 -0.66
N PRO A 79 30.89 2.59 -1.89
CA PRO A 79 30.33 3.87 -2.35
C PRO A 79 29.11 4.37 -1.55
N PHE A 80 28.51 3.52 -0.73
CA PHE A 80 27.34 3.84 0.10
C PHE A 80 27.71 4.26 1.52
N VAL A 81 28.97 4.14 1.92
CA VAL A 81 29.43 4.55 3.25
C VAL A 81 29.56 6.08 3.33
N GLY A 82 29.10 6.65 4.44
CA GLY A 82 29.19 8.08 4.69
C GLY A 82 28.23 8.96 3.89
N ARG A 83 27.28 8.38 3.16
CA ARG A 83 26.24 9.16 2.47
C ARG A 83 25.20 9.68 3.47
N PRO A 84 24.59 10.84 3.20
CA PRO A 84 23.45 11.34 3.96
C PRO A 84 22.20 10.56 3.59
N TYR A 85 21.83 9.58 4.40
CA TYR A 85 20.61 8.84 4.19
C TYR A 85 19.38 9.58 4.71
N ARG A 86 18.23 9.33 4.08
CA ARG A 86 16.94 9.76 4.63
C ARG A 86 16.79 9.32 6.08
N GLY A 87 16.00 10.06 6.84
CA GLY A 87 15.68 9.67 8.22
C GLY A 87 14.99 8.31 8.33
N ASN A 88 15.11 7.68 9.49
CA ASN A 88 14.50 6.37 9.76
C ASN A 88 12.99 6.38 9.52
N MET A 89 12.32 7.41 10.05
CA MET A 89 10.89 7.57 9.95
C MET A 89 10.53 8.91 9.32
N ASN A 90 9.60 8.87 8.37
CA ASN A 90 8.88 10.05 7.90
C ASN A 90 7.44 10.00 8.39
N THR A 91 6.93 11.11 8.89
CA THR A 91 5.53 11.30 9.24
C THR A 91 4.96 12.43 8.42
N SER A 92 3.91 12.16 7.66
CA SER A 92 3.16 13.15 6.89
C SER A 92 1.73 13.25 7.42
N LEU A 93 1.25 14.47 7.59
CA LEU A 93 -0.13 14.78 7.96
C LEU A 93 -0.81 15.47 6.79
N VAL A 94 -1.91 14.90 6.34
CA VAL A 94 -2.72 15.42 5.24
C VAL A 94 -4.03 15.95 5.80
N LYS A 95 -4.44 17.15 5.42
CA LYS A 95 -5.77 17.71 5.65
C LYS A 95 -6.63 17.50 4.42
N THR A 96 -7.89 17.12 4.60
CA THR A 96 -8.85 17.02 3.51
C THR A 96 -9.79 18.21 3.46
N SER A 97 -10.44 18.44 2.32
CA SER A 97 -11.38 19.54 2.11
C SER A 97 -12.61 19.48 3.02
N LEU A 98 -13.03 18.27 3.43
CA LEU A 98 -14.09 18.09 4.43
C LEU A 98 -13.59 18.18 5.88
N GLY A 99 -12.34 18.59 6.10
CA GLY A 99 -11.79 18.80 7.43
C GLY A 99 -11.28 17.56 8.15
N ARG A 100 -11.23 16.41 7.48
CA ARG A 100 -10.64 15.16 8.02
C ARG A 100 -9.11 15.18 7.90
N THR A 101 -8.45 14.28 8.60
CA THR A 101 -6.98 14.17 8.56
C THR A 101 -6.54 12.75 8.29
N ILE A 102 -5.42 12.62 7.58
CA ILE A 102 -4.75 11.33 7.33
C ILE A 102 -3.32 11.48 7.84
N MET A 103 -2.88 10.56 8.70
CA MET A 103 -1.48 10.44 9.11
C MET A 103 -0.86 9.25 8.37
N ILE A 104 0.27 9.49 7.73
CA ILE A 104 1.02 8.46 7.00
C ILE A 104 2.42 8.41 7.58
N GLN A 105 2.87 7.23 7.98
CA GLN A 105 4.24 7.00 8.44
C GLN A 105 4.94 6.03 7.50
N HIS A 106 6.17 6.37 7.12
CA HIS A 106 7.06 5.51 6.35
C HIS A 106 8.34 5.24 7.11
N ASP A 107 8.50 4.00 7.54
CA ASP A 107 9.64 3.52 8.31
C ASP A 107 10.08 2.17 7.78
N ILE A 108 11.32 2.07 7.29
CA ILE A 108 11.90 0.84 6.74
C ILE A 108 13.16 0.40 7.47
N SER A 109 13.64 1.17 8.42
CA SER A 109 14.97 1.00 9.00
C SER A 109 14.99 0.94 10.53
N SER A 110 13.93 1.31 11.22
CA SER A 110 13.84 1.16 12.67
C SER A 110 13.77 -0.31 13.07
N VAL A 111 14.37 -0.63 14.21
CA VAL A 111 14.36 -1.98 14.77
C VAL A 111 13.04 -2.22 15.48
N ARG A 112 12.04 -2.65 14.74
CA ARG A 112 10.72 -3.02 15.27
C ARG A 112 10.09 -4.13 14.44
N PRO A 113 9.12 -4.89 14.99
CA PRO A 113 8.34 -5.84 14.22
C PRO A 113 7.63 -5.16 13.04
N TYR A 114 7.46 -5.92 11.95
CA TYR A 114 6.71 -5.45 10.80
C TYR A 114 5.29 -5.05 11.20
N SER A 115 4.84 -3.90 10.72
CA SER A 115 3.49 -3.42 10.95
C SER A 115 3.04 -2.51 9.81
N ARG A 116 1.80 -2.69 9.38
CA ARG A 116 1.07 -1.74 8.54
C ARG A 116 -0.01 -1.06 9.37
N LEU A 117 0.34 -0.51 10.52
CA LEU A 117 -0.61 0.07 11.45
C LEU A 117 -1.69 0.88 10.72
N HIS A 118 -2.88 0.29 10.56
CA HIS A 118 -4.06 0.96 10.04
C HIS A 118 -4.99 1.25 11.21
N VAL A 119 -5.24 2.52 11.45
CA VAL A 119 -6.20 3.00 12.45
C VAL A 119 -7.17 3.91 11.72
N ILE A 120 -8.46 3.60 11.80
CA ILE A 120 -9.53 4.42 11.25
C ILE A 120 -10.44 4.80 12.39
N SER A 121 -10.59 6.10 12.63
CA SER A 121 -11.49 6.63 13.65
C SER A 121 -12.63 7.39 12.99
N GLY A 122 -13.84 6.98 13.29
CA GLY A 122 -15.08 7.62 12.87
C GLY A 122 -15.80 8.28 14.04
N THR A 123 -17.00 8.80 13.79
CA THR A 123 -17.84 9.44 14.80
C THR A 123 -18.56 8.43 15.71
N SER A 124 -18.64 7.17 15.31
CA SER A 124 -19.38 6.14 16.03
C SER A 124 -18.51 4.96 16.49
N GLY A 125 -17.23 4.96 16.14
CA GLY A 125 -16.33 3.88 16.50
C GLY A 125 -14.96 3.99 15.81
N ALA A 126 -14.14 2.94 15.97
CA ALA A 126 -12.81 2.85 15.39
C ALA A 126 -12.51 1.43 14.93
N ALA A 127 -11.60 1.31 13.95
CA ALA A 127 -11.06 0.04 13.50
C ALA A 127 -9.53 0.10 13.51
N ILE A 128 -8.89 -0.99 14.01
CA ILE A 128 -7.44 -1.12 14.07
C ILE A 128 -7.05 -2.48 13.50
N LYS A 129 -6.10 -2.50 12.56
CA LYS A 129 -5.62 -3.76 11.99
C LYS A 129 -4.31 -4.25 12.61
N TYR A 130 -3.35 -3.43 12.89
CA TYR A 130 -2.07 -3.83 13.48
C TYR A 130 -1.83 -3.11 14.81
N PRO A 131 -1.17 -3.76 15.82
CA PRO A 131 -0.81 -5.17 15.84
C PRO A 131 -2.04 -6.08 15.90
N GLU A 132 -1.89 -7.33 15.43
CA GLU A 132 -2.94 -8.34 15.52
C GLU A 132 -3.25 -8.70 16.98
N PRO A 133 -4.49 -9.14 17.28
CA PRO A 133 -5.60 -9.27 16.33
C PRO A 133 -6.21 -7.93 15.95
N GLU A 134 -6.82 -7.87 14.77
CA GLU A 134 -7.63 -6.72 14.38
C GLU A 134 -8.80 -6.52 15.34
N ARG A 135 -9.17 -5.27 15.56
CA ARG A 135 -10.21 -4.90 16.53
C ARG A 135 -11.08 -3.77 16.00
N ILE A 136 -12.35 -3.82 16.39
CA ILE A 136 -13.34 -2.78 16.12
C ILE A 136 -13.90 -2.29 17.46
N ALA A 137 -14.04 -0.99 17.63
CA ALA A 137 -14.77 -0.38 18.74
C ALA A 137 -16.06 0.24 18.23
N LEU A 138 -17.12 0.09 18.97
CA LEU A 138 -18.36 0.84 18.81
C LEU A 138 -18.51 1.78 20.02
N GLY A 139 -18.62 3.07 19.75
CA GLY A 139 -18.44 4.05 20.81
C GLY A 139 -17.03 3.97 21.43
N HIS A 140 -16.97 3.73 22.71
CA HIS A 140 -15.70 3.62 23.48
C HIS A 140 -15.32 2.19 23.86
N GLU A 141 -16.11 1.19 23.46
CA GLU A 141 -15.92 -0.19 23.86
C GLU A 141 -15.52 -1.06 22.68
N TRP A 142 -14.53 -1.96 22.91
CA TRP A 142 -14.20 -3.00 21.94
C TRP A 142 -15.31 -4.01 21.84
N ILE A 143 -15.70 -4.37 20.61
CA ILE A 143 -16.64 -5.47 20.42
C ILE A 143 -16.01 -6.80 20.83
N SER A 144 -16.85 -7.77 21.22
CA SER A 144 -16.43 -9.12 21.55
C SER A 144 -15.92 -9.90 20.33
N GLU A 145 -15.21 -10.99 20.54
CA GLU A 145 -14.75 -11.89 19.47
C GLU A 145 -15.94 -12.39 18.62
N LYS A 146 -17.05 -12.76 19.26
CA LYS A 146 -18.26 -13.21 18.56
C LYS A 146 -18.84 -12.12 17.66
N GLU A 147 -18.96 -10.90 18.17
CA GLU A 147 -19.42 -9.76 17.38
C GLU A 147 -18.45 -9.46 16.23
N MET A 148 -17.15 -9.68 16.42
CA MET A 148 -16.16 -9.52 15.37
C MET A 148 -16.35 -10.56 14.25
N GLU A 149 -16.65 -11.81 14.57
CA GLU A 149 -16.99 -12.84 13.59
C GLU A 149 -18.22 -12.44 12.76
N ASP A 150 -19.28 -11.96 13.41
CA ASP A 150 -20.50 -11.48 12.76
C ASP A 150 -20.21 -10.28 11.82
N VAL A 151 -19.35 -9.36 12.24
CA VAL A 151 -18.92 -8.21 11.44
C VAL A 151 -18.11 -8.66 10.23
N ILE A 152 -17.16 -9.58 10.40
CA ILE A 152 -16.36 -10.13 9.30
C ILE A 152 -17.26 -10.82 8.29
N ASP A 153 -18.18 -11.70 8.72
CA ASP A 153 -19.08 -12.40 7.81
C ASP A 153 -19.98 -11.43 7.04
N LYS A 154 -20.55 -10.45 7.74
CA LYS A 154 -21.45 -9.45 7.15
C LYS A 154 -20.74 -8.54 6.15
N PHE A 155 -19.53 -8.10 6.44
CA PHE A 155 -18.82 -7.08 5.66
C PHE A 155 -17.71 -7.62 4.76
N THR A 156 -17.48 -8.93 4.73
CA THR A 156 -16.57 -9.53 3.75
C THR A 156 -17.09 -9.23 2.34
N PRO A 157 -16.29 -8.56 1.48
CA PRO A 157 -16.71 -8.18 0.14
C PRO A 157 -17.09 -9.40 -0.70
N GLU A 158 -18.09 -9.25 -1.56
CA GLU A 158 -18.59 -10.34 -2.42
C GLU A 158 -17.48 -10.94 -3.30
N ILE A 159 -16.53 -10.12 -3.76
CA ILE A 159 -15.37 -10.60 -4.52
C ILE A 159 -14.52 -11.61 -3.71
N VAL A 160 -14.34 -11.36 -2.41
CA VAL A 160 -13.56 -12.26 -1.55
C VAL A 160 -14.35 -13.56 -1.30
N LYS A 161 -15.66 -13.48 -1.10
CA LYS A 161 -16.51 -14.68 -0.96
C LYS A 161 -16.45 -15.55 -2.22
N ARG A 162 -16.41 -14.94 -3.40
CA ARG A 162 -16.48 -15.63 -4.69
C ARG A 162 -15.16 -16.25 -5.13
N VAL A 163 -14.05 -15.52 -5.04
CA VAL A 163 -12.75 -15.98 -5.59
C VAL A 163 -11.65 -16.11 -4.54
N GLY A 164 -11.92 -15.80 -3.27
CA GLY A 164 -10.89 -15.76 -2.23
C GLY A 164 -10.20 -17.08 -1.98
N GLU A 165 -10.93 -18.20 -1.96
CA GLU A 165 -10.33 -19.52 -1.76
C GLU A 165 -9.44 -19.95 -2.94
N LEU A 166 -9.85 -19.63 -4.17
CA LEU A 166 -9.02 -19.85 -5.34
C LEU A 166 -7.78 -18.94 -5.31
N ALA A 167 -7.97 -17.69 -4.96
CA ALA A 167 -6.90 -16.72 -4.84
C ALA A 167 -5.80 -17.17 -3.85
N LYS A 168 -6.19 -17.73 -2.71
CA LYS A 168 -5.24 -18.30 -1.73
C LYS A 168 -4.43 -19.45 -2.32
N LYS A 169 -5.05 -20.32 -3.14
CA LYS A 169 -4.38 -21.43 -3.80
C LYS A 169 -3.39 -20.97 -4.87
N VAL A 170 -3.75 -19.95 -5.65
CA VAL A 170 -2.88 -19.39 -6.69
C VAL A 170 -1.68 -18.66 -6.06
N GLY A 171 -1.88 -18.01 -4.93
CA GLY A 171 -0.84 -17.28 -4.21
C GLY A 171 -0.66 -15.83 -4.68
N GLY A 172 0.54 -15.27 -4.48
CA GLY A 172 0.80 -13.85 -4.71
C GLY A 172 0.21 -12.98 -3.59
N HIS A 173 1.06 -12.54 -2.63
CA HIS A 173 0.66 -11.77 -1.45
C HIS A 173 -0.58 -12.33 -0.71
N GLY A 174 -0.62 -13.67 -0.54
CA GLY A 174 -1.75 -14.34 0.10
C GLY A 174 -3.03 -14.41 -0.74
N GLY A 175 -2.92 -14.25 -2.07
CA GLY A 175 -4.03 -14.26 -3.01
C GLY A 175 -4.49 -12.88 -3.46
N MET A 176 -3.94 -11.80 -2.89
CA MET A 176 -4.34 -10.43 -3.22
C MET A 176 -4.07 -10.10 -4.70
N ASP A 177 -2.93 -10.54 -5.24
CA ASP A 177 -2.56 -10.29 -6.64
C ASP A 177 -3.59 -10.92 -7.58
N PHE A 178 -4.00 -12.16 -7.32
CA PHE A 178 -5.04 -12.83 -8.11
C PHE A 178 -6.39 -12.09 -8.07
N ILE A 179 -6.83 -11.64 -6.89
CA ILE A 179 -8.09 -10.90 -6.75
C ILE A 179 -8.04 -9.60 -7.55
N MET A 180 -6.91 -8.89 -7.49
CA MET A 180 -6.70 -7.65 -8.22
C MET A 180 -6.78 -7.87 -9.74
N ASP A 181 -6.07 -8.86 -10.26
CA ASP A 181 -6.07 -9.19 -11.69
C ASP A 181 -7.44 -9.68 -12.16
N TRP A 182 -8.09 -10.54 -11.38
CA TRP A 182 -9.44 -11.01 -11.67
C TRP A 182 -10.43 -9.83 -11.79
N ARG A 183 -10.37 -8.88 -10.83
CA ARG A 183 -11.25 -7.71 -10.84
C ARG A 183 -10.95 -6.78 -12.01
N LEU A 184 -9.68 -6.56 -12.34
CA LEU A 184 -9.29 -5.80 -13.52
C LEU A 184 -9.91 -6.39 -14.79
N ILE A 185 -9.75 -7.69 -14.98
CA ILE A 185 -10.31 -8.40 -16.14
C ILE A 185 -11.84 -8.32 -16.15
N ASP A 186 -12.48 -8.49 -14.99
CA ASP A 186 -13.92 -8.41 -14.85
C ASP A 186 -14.46 -7.02 -15.22
N CYS A 187 -13.81 -5.95 -14.77
CA CYS A 187 -14.16 -4.59 -15.16
C CYS A 187 -14.02 -4.37 -16.67
N LEU A 188 -12.90 -4.79 -17.26
CA LEU A 188 -12.65 -4.62 -18.69
C LEU A 188 -13.65 -5.40 -19.55
N ARG A 189 -13.98 -6.63 -19.18
CA ARG A 189 -14.96 -7.48 -19.89
C ARG A 189 -16.37 -6.91 -19.86
N ASN A 190 -16.73 -6.23 -18.78
CA ASN A 190 -18.06 -5.70 -18.55
C ASN A 190 -18.17 -4.20 -18.87
N GLY A 191 -17.10 -3.55 -19.35
CA GLY A 191 -17.10 -2.11 -19.63
C GLY A 191 -17.32 -1.26 -18.37
N LEU A 192 -16.84 -1.74 -17.21
CA LEU A 192 -16.98 -1.05 -15.94
C LEU A 192 -15.78 -0.17 -15.64
N PRO A 193 -15.94 0.91 -14.87
CA PRO A 193 -14.84 1.65 -14.30
C PRO A 193 -13.95 0.76 -13.45
N LEU A 194 -12.64 1.02 -13.45
CA LEU A 194 -11.71 0.33 -12.56
C LEU A 194 -11.90 0.82 -11.12
N ASP A 195 -11.61 -0.06 -10.14
CA ASP A 195 -11.67 0.28 -8.72
C ASP A 195 -10.56 1.24 -8.27
N GLN A 196 -9.56 1.43 -9.13
CA GLN A 196 -8.50 2.42 -9.01
C GLN A 196 -8.28 3.05 -10.37
N ASP A 197 -8.37 4.35 -10.45
CA ASP A 197 -8.17 5.10 -11.68
C ASP A 197 -6.83 5.86 -11.70
N VAL A 198 -6.55 6.54 -12.82
CA VAL A 198 -5.31 7.31 -13.00
C VAL A 198 -5.20 8.47 -11.98
N TYR A 199 -6.31 9.03 -11.54
CA TYR A 199 -6.33 10.14 -10.58
C TYR A 199 -5.97 9.66 -9.18
N ASP A 200 -6.41 8.45 -8.80
CA ASP A 200 -5.99 7.80 -7.55
C ASP A 200 -4.49 7.52 -7.59
N GLY A 201 -4.00 6.93 -8.67
CA GLY A 201 -2.57 6.66 -8.84
C GLY A 201 -1.71 7.92 -8.80
N ALA A 202 -2.12 8.98 -9.47
CA ALA A 202 -1.44 10.28 -9.45
C ALA A 202 -1.42 10.90 -8.06
N LEU A 203 -2.58 10.93 -7.38
CA LEU A 203 -2.70 11.50 -6.04
C LEU A 203 -1.83 10.77 -5.02
N TRP A 204 -1.91 9.44 -4.97
CA TRP A 204 -1.14 8.68 -3.99
C TRP A 204 0.37 8.78 -4.24
N SER A 205 0.78 8.83 -5.51
CA SER A 205 2.19 8.99 -5.88
C SER A 205 2.72 10.39 -5.57
N ALA A 206 1.88 11.43 -5.70
CA ALA A 206 2.27 12.81 -5.45
C ALA A 206 2.68 13.08 -3.98
N ILE A 207 2.22 12.25 -3.04
CA ILE A 207 2.62 12.39 -1.63
C ILE A 207 4.14 12.25 -1.45
N ALA A 208 4.82 11.44 -2.27
CA ALA A 208 6.27 11.31 -2.18
C ALA A 208 6.98 12.66 -2.42
N PRO A 209 6.89 13.31 -3.59
CA PRO A 209 7.55 14.58 -3.82
C PRO A 209 7.02 15.73 -2.96
N LEU A 210 5.73 15.75 -2.61
CA LEU A 210 5.17 16.79 -1.75
C LEU A 210 5.70 16.68 -0.31
N SER A 211 5.77 15.47 0.22
CA SER A 211 6.36 15.25 1.55
C SER A 211 7.86 15.58 1.59
N GLU A 212 8.58 15.27 0.52
CA GLU A 212 9.99 15.60 0.35
C GLU A 212 10.20 17.12 0.37
N TRP A 213 9.40 17.86 -0.40
CA TRP A 213 9.44 19.33 -0.37
C TRP A 213 9.16 19.87 1.02
N SER A 214 8.13 19.39 1.71
CA SER A 214 7.78 19.86 3.07
C SER A 214 8.92 19.61 4.05
N VAL A 215 9.56 18.43 4.03
CA VAL A 215 10.72 18.13 4.88
C VAL A 215 11.88 19.09 4.59
N ALA A 216 12.20 19.33 3.31
CA ALA A 216 13.27 20.24 2.91
C ALA A 216 12.98 21.70 3.34
N ASN A 217 11.72 22.09 3.47
CA ASN A 217 11.27 23.43 3.88
C ASN A 217 10.81 23.47 5.35
N ARG A 218 11.44 22.71 6.23
CA ARG A 218 11.20 22.73 7.69
C ARG A 218 9.74 22.41 8.07
N SER A 219 9.15 21.43 7.39
CA SER A 219 7.76 21.00 7.59
C SER A 219 6.71 22.07 7.23
N GLN A 220 7.05 22.99 6.34
CA GLN A 220 6.08 23.93 5.79
C GLN A 220 4.98 23.17 5.07
N SER A 221 3.73 23.63 5.21
CA SER A 221 2.61 23.05 4.50
C SER A 221 2.68 23.32 3.00
N ILE A 222 2.24 22.35 2.21
CA ILE A 222 2.15 22.44 0.75
C ILE A 222 0.80 21.93 0.28
N ASP A 223 0.20 22.62 -0.67
CA ASP A 223 -1.07 22.21 -1.27
C ASP A 223 -0.93 20.89 -2.03
N VAL A 224 -1.94 20.04 -1.94
CA VAL A 224 -2.04 18.82 -2.74
C VAL A 224 -2.84 19.11 -4.01
N PRO A 225 -2.26 18.91 -5.20
CA PRO A 225 -2.95 19.18 -6.46
C PRO A 225 -4.25 18.39 -6.60
N ASP A 226 -5.28 19.00 -7.13
CA ASP A 226 -6.51 18.32 -7.52
C ASP A 226 -6.34 17.73 -8.92
N PHE A 227 -5.94 16.46 -9.00
CA PHE A 227 -5.79 15.76 -10.27
C PHE A 227 -7.11 15.48 -10.98
N THR A 228 -8.24 15.54 -10.25
CA THR A 228 -9.58 15.27 -10.81
C THR A 228 -10.19 16.47 -11.55
N GLY A 229 -9.56 17.65 -11.45
CA GLY A 229 -10.10 18.88 -12.04
C GLY A 229 -11.48 19.26 -11.48
N GLY A 230 -11.77 18.90 -10.23
CA GLY A 230 -13.03 19.19 -9.55
C GLY A 230 -14.07 18.08 -9.63
N SER A 231 -13.85 17.01 -10.42
CA SER A 231 -14.83 15.93 -10.57
C SER A 231 -14.98 15.08 -9.28
N TRP A 232 -14.05 15.19 -8.32
CA TRP A 232 -14.17 14.56 -7.01
C TRP A 232 -15.49 14.89 -6.29
N LYS A 233 -16.13 16.01 -6.62
CA LYS A 233 -17.43 16.45 -6.05
C LYS A 233 -18.61 15.60 -6.51
N THR A 234 -18.49 15.00 -7.68
CA THR A 234 -19.58 14.27 -8.36
C THR A 234 -19.25 12.80 -8.62
N ASN A 235 -17.98 12.43 -8.51
CA ASN A 235 -17.56 11.03 -8.62
C ASN A 235 -18.21 10.20 -7.53
N LYS A 236 -18.62 8.98 -7.89
CA LYS A 236 -19.26 8.05 -6.96
C LYS A 236 -18.25 7.11 -6.33
N PRO A 237 -18.53 6.61 -5.11
CA PRO A 237 -17.74 5.53 -4.49
C PRO A 237 -17.63 4.30 -5.39
N HIS A 238 -16.61 3.49 -5.17
CA HIS A 238 -16.41 2.25 -5.91
C HIS A 238 -17.45 1.19 -5.56
N ASP A 239 -17.79 0.36 -6.52
CA ASP A 239 -18.62 -0.82 -6.33
C ASP A 239 -17.79 -2.02 -5.91
N ILE A 240 -17.53 -2.15 -4.61
CA ILE A 240 -16.78 -3.28 -4.04
C ILE A 240 -17.64 -4.53 -3.82
N ASN A 241 -18.94 -4.46 -4.01
CA ASN A 241 -19.90 -5.55 -3.78
C ASN A 241 -20.28 -6.30 -5.05
N LEU A 242 -19.64 -6.01 -6.19
CA LEU A 242 -19.93 -6.64 -7.48
C LEU A 242 -21.40 -6.52 -7.91
N GLU A 243 -22.04 -5.38 -7.62
CA GLU A 243 -23.40 -5.08 -8.11
C GLU A 243 -23.46 -5.10 -9.64
N LYS A 244 -22.34 -4.75 -10.27
CA LYS A 244 -22.13 -4.85 -11.71
C LYS A 244 -20.91 -5.71 -12.01
N GLY A 245 -21.00 -6.56 -13.02
CA GLY A 245 -19.96 -7.51 -13.35
C GLY A 245 -20.01 -8.77 -12.49
N GLY A 246 -18.87 -9.30 -12.11
CA GLY A 246 -18.77 -10.51 -11.29
C GLY A 246 -19.04 -11.81 -12.05
N ASN A 247 -19.11 -11.77 -13.36
CA ASN A 247 -19.41 -12.92 -14.23
C ASN A 247 -18.17 -13.51 -14.93
N THR A 248 -16.99 -13.04 -14.55
CA THR A 248 -15.72 -13.55 -15.11
C THR A 248 -15.42 -14.94 -14.55
N LEU A 249 -15.34 -15.93 -15.45
CA LEU A 249 -15.03 -17.32 -15.11
C LEU A 249 -13.52 -17.51 -15.04
N VAL A 250 -13.09 -18.40 -14.15
CA VAL A 250 -11.72 -18.89 -14.06
C VAL A 250 -11.69 -20.32 -14.56
N LEU A 251 -10.85 -20.59 -15.55
CA LEU A 251 -10.65 -21.92 -16.09
C LEU A 251 -9.34 -22.50 -15.51
N GLU A 252 -9.44 -23.63 -14.84
CA GLU A 252 -8.26 -24.41 -14.46
C GLU A 252 -7.76 -25.18 -15.69
N ILE A 253 -6.59 -24.80 -16.18
CA ILE A 253 -5.91 -25.58 -17.22
C ILE A 253 -5.24 -26.76 -16.50
N LYS A 254 -5.78 -27.95 -16.64
CA LYS A 254 -5.08 -29.17 -16.25
C LYS A 254 -3.93 -29.38 -17.24
N GLU A 255 -2.69 -29.22 -16.78
CA GLU A 255 -1.54 -29.61 -17.56
C GLU A 255 -1.68 -31.12 -17.89
N SER A 256 -1.95 -31.45 -19.16
CA SER A 256 -1.75 -32.79 -19.66
C SER A 256 -0.23 -32.99 -19.65
N LYS A 257 0.27 -33.84 -18.74
CA LYS A 257 1.66 -34.32 -18.84
C LYS A 257 1.83 -34.90 -20.25
N PRO A 258 2.79 -34.43 -21.05
CA PRO A 258 3.08 -35.10 -22.30
C PRO A 258 3.55 -36.52 -21.95
N GLU A 259 2.79 -37.53 -22.37
CA GLU A 259 3.29 -38.93 -22.39
C GLU A 259 4.48 -38.96 -23.34
N LEU A 260 5.67 -39.05 -22.79
CA LEU A 260 6.88 -39.38 -23.54
C LEU A 260 6.72 -40.83 -24.03
N GLN A 261 6.17 -41.00 -25.22
CA GLN A 261 6.29 -42.27 -25.94
C GLN A 261 7.74 -42.38 -26.43
N LEU A 262 8.57 -43.08 -25.66
CA LEU A 262 9.86 -43.56 -26.12
C LEU A 262 9.61 -44.70 -27.09
N ASN A 263 9.54 -44.41 -28.39
CA ASN A 263 9.68 -45.40 -29.42
C ASN A 263 11.16 -45.78 -29.50
N ILE A 264 11.53 -46.88 -28.85
CA ILE A 264 12.80 -47.55 -29.05
C ILE A 264 12.55 -48.56 -30.19
N SER A 265 13.03 -48.26 -31.38
CA SER A 265 13.26 -49.22 -32.47
C SER A 265 14.75 -49.39 -32.69
#